data_d8f9f0112af41ebe033fac1d84776209
#
_entry.id   d8f9f0112af41ebe033fac1d84776209
#
_cell.length_a   1.000
_cell.length_b   1.000
_cell.length_c   1.000
_cell.angle_alpha   90.00
_cell.angle_beta   90.00
_cell.angle_gamma   90.00
#
_symmetry.space_group_name_H-M   'P 1'
#
loop_
_entity.id
_entity.type
_entity.pdbx_description
1 polymer ?
#
loop_
_entity_poly.entity_id
_entity_poly.type
_entity_poly.pdbx_seq_one_letter_code
_entity_poly.pdbx_strand_id
1 'polypeptide(L)'
;MDTFDYVIVGAGSAGCVLANRLSEDPGTSVCVLEAGGRDWNPYIHIPAGFIKTVVDPSVNWLYEMEPSHWTAGRRIAAPRGKTLGGSSSINGHIYNRGQALDYDGWAQRGNRGWGYADVLPYFRRCENRMGGGYDETYRSREGSLVVTDIDWNHPLCEAFIDGAVSLGIPRNKDYNGETQEGISYAQRTIHKGRRMSAARAFLHPAMQRQNLTVLTNAHARELVLEGKRAVGVRYNKGGRNGAAKDVRANREVILAGGSVNSPQFLQVSGIGPGNLLRELGIAVKHELAGVGENLRDHFAPRFVARVKGVDTINERVRGLNLVGEVAKWLLTRKGVLSLSPTLVYGFWHSDEAARSGDIQFTFTPASYKEGVQTKLDDHPGVSVAAWQQRPESIGYVRARSADPFEKPAIQPNYLSDETDRRVVTAAMKLAVRLLRTAPMSPYIDQITYPQRDTYSDDEWLDVARERGTSTFHLMGTCRMGPESDPTAVVDDQLRVRGLEGLRVVDASIMPTMLSANLNACVMMVADKASDIILGKPALEPIVLPR
;
A
#
# COMPACT_ATOMS: atom_id res chain seq x y z
N MET A 1 2.76 35.76 0.63
CA MET A 1 2.95 34.34 1.04
C MET A 1 1.66 33.91 1.71
N ASP A 2 1.03 32.86 1.16
CA ASP A 2 -0.22 32.35 1.71
C ASP A 2 0.07 31.64 3.02
N THR A 3 -0.82 31.82 4.01
CA THR A 3 -0.67 31.28 5.37
C THR A 3 -1.90 30.45 5.73
N PHE A 4 -1.70 29.28 6.32
CA PHE A 4 -2.73 28.35 6.74
C PHE A 4 -2.40 27.82 8.17
N ASP A 5 -3.39 27.27 8.85
CA ASP A 5 -3.12 26.58 10.11
C ASP A 5 -2.27 25.32 9.89
N TYR A 6 -2.65 24.51 8.90
CA TYR A 6 -1.95 23.28 8.55
C TYR A 6 -1.55 23.26 7.07
N VAL A 7 -0.33 22.80 6.81
CA VAL A 7 0.17 22.53 5.45
C VAL A 7 0.46 21.04 5.34
N ILE A 8 -0.28 20.35 4.48
CA ILE A 8 -0.13 18.91 4.22
C ILE A 8 0.67 18.71 2.93
N VAL A 9 1.76 17.96 2.99
CA VAL A 9 2.61 17.63 1.83
C VAL A 9 2.26 16.24 1.32
N GLY A 10 1.55 16.18 0.19
CA GLY A 10 1.04 14.97 -0.45
C GLY A 10 -0.46 14.78 -0.26
N ALA A 11 -1.20 14.66 -1.39
CA ALA A 11 -2.62 14.29 -1.41
C ALA A 11 -2.81 12.78 -1.68
N GLY A 12 -1.98 11.93 -1.07
CA GLY A 12 -2.08 10.48 -1.11
C GLY A 12 -3.16 9.92 -0.19
N SER A 13 -3.07 8.62 0.12
CA SER A 13 -4.04 7.94 0.99
C SER A 13 -4.21 8.63 2.34
N ALA A 14 -3.11 8.99 3.00
CA ALA A 14 -3.14 9.71 4.27
C ALA A 14 -3.57 11.18 4.10
N GLY A 15 -2.95 11.90 3.17
CA GLY A 15 -3.22 13.32 2.98
C GLY A 15 -4.68 13.63 2.64
N CYS A 16 -5.38 12.75 1.92
CA CYS A 16 -6.81 12.89 1.64
C CYS A 16 -7.67 12.78 2.91
N VAL A 17 -7.34 11.87 3.82
CA VAL A 17 -8.03 11.71 5.11
C VAL A 17 -7.75 12.91 5.99
N LEU A 18 -6.47 13.30 6.14
CA LEU A 18 -6.07 14.47 6.91
C LEU A 18 -6.75 15.75 6.42
N ALA A 19 -6.74 15.98 5.10
CA ALA A 19 -7.39 17.15 4.50
C ALA A 19 -8.89 17.20 4.84
N ASN A 20 -9.57 16.05 4.78
CA ASN A 20 -10.97 15.95 5.14
C ASN A 20 -11.17 16.28 6.64
N ARG A 21 -10.46 15.58 7.54
CA ARG A 21 -10.66 15.68 8.98
C ARG A 21 -10.25 17.05 9.55
N LEU A 22 -9.09 17.57 9.14
CA LEU A 22 -8.59 18.83 9.68
C LEU A 22 -9.41 20.05 9.22
N SER A 23 -10.07 19.95 8.06
CA SER A 23 -10.93 21.02 7.54
C SER A 23 -12.40 20.90 7.93
N GLU A 24 -12.79 19.95 8.81
CA GLU A 24 -14.17 19.81 9.30
C GLU A 24 -14.62 21.07 10.07
N ASP A 25 -13.73 21.67 10.87
CA ASP A 25 -13.96 22.95 11.50
C ASP A 25 -13.70 24.10 10.53
N PRO A 26 -14.71 24.91 10.19
CA PRO A 26 -14.53 26.07 9.27
C PRO A 26 -13.51 27.10 9.77
N GLY A 27 -13.24 27.17 11.06
CA GLY A 27 -12.24 28.04 11.67
C GLY A 27 -10.79 27.56 11.47
N THR A 28 -10.58 26.38 10.93
CA THR A 28 -9.25 25.78 10.70
C THR A 28 -8.91 25.77 9.23
N SER A 29 -7.89 26.54 8.83
CA SER A 29 -7.46 26.63 7.43
C SER A 29 -6.42 25.57 7.07
N VAL A 30 -6.63 24.86 5.94
CA VAL A 30 -5.80 23.74 5.51
C VAL A 30 -5.34 23.93 4.07
N CYS A 31 -4.04 23.78 3.82
CA CYS A 31 -3.45 23.72 2.48
C CYS A 31 -2.87 22.35 2.20
N VAL A 32 -3.18 21.76 1.05
CA VAL A 32 -2.60 20.48 0.59
C VAL A 32 -1.76 20.75 -0.67
N LEU A 33 -0.50 20.31 -0.65
CA LEU A 33 0.41 20.33 -1.79
C LEU A 33 0.48 18.93 -2.42
N GLU A 34 0.06 18.79 -3.68
CA GLU A 34 0.18 17.55 -4.46
C GLU A 34 1.10 17.76 -5.66
N ALA A 35 2.14 16.93 -5.77
CA ALA A 35 3.11 17.01 -6.86
C ALA A 35 2.51 16.67 -8.23
N GLY A 36 1.54 15.75 -8.25
CA GLY A 36 0.80 15.36 -9.45
C GLY A 36 -0.38 16.25 -9.78
N GLY A 37 -1.05 15.89 -10.87
CA GLY A 37 -2.29 16.53 -11.31
C GLY A 37 -3.53 16.03 -10.57
N ARG A 38 -4.69 16.48 -11.06
CA ARG A 38 -5.99 15.93 -10.66
C ARG A 38 -6.16 14.52 -11.19
N ASP A 39 -6.99 13.72 -10.51
CA ASP A 39 -7.30 12.34 -10.84
C ASP A 39 -8.30 12.19 -12.01
N TRP A 40 -8.11 12.97 -13.08
CA TRP A 40 -9.03 12.96 -14.23
C TRP A 40 -8.75 11.86 -15.25
N ASN A 41 -7.60 11.19 -15.16
CA ASN A 41 -7.28 10.08 -16.04
C ASN A 41 -8.36 8.98 -15.92
N PRO A 42 -9.08 8.62 -17.00
CA PRO A 42 -10.21 7.67 -16.94
C PRO A 42 -9.82 6.30 -16.42
N TYR A 43 -8.58 5.86 -16.65
CA TYR A 43 -8.08 4.58 -16.16
C TYR A 43 -7.95 4.51 -14.62
N ILE A 44 -7.89 5.64 -13.93
CA ILE A 44 -7.99 5.68 -12.47
C ILE A 44 -9.35 5.17 -12.01
N HIS A 45 -10.42 5.55 -12.70
CA HIS A 45 -11.79 5.28 -12.28
C HIS A 45 -12.30 3.91 -12.70
N ILE A 46 -11.72 3.31 -13.74
CA ILE A 46 -12.02 1.94 -14.19
C ILE A 46 -11.17 0.98 -13.36
N PRO A 47 -11.76 0.04 -12.59
CA PRO A 47 -10.97 -0.85 -11.75
C PRO A 47 -9.85 -1.59 -12.48
N ALA A 48 -10.13 -2.25 -13.60
CA ALA A 48 -9.11 -2.91 -14.42
C ALA A 48 -8.09 -1.94 -15.05
N GLY A 49 -8.34 -0.65 -15.01
CA GLY A 49 -7.43 0.40 -15.50
C GLY A 49 -6.10 0.50 -14.74
N PHE A 50 -5.97 -0.16 -13.57
CA PHE A 50 -4.70 -0.23 -12.84
C PHE A 50 -3.56 -0.69 -13.75
N ILE A 51 -3.79 -1.62 -14.67
CA ILE A 51 -2.81 -2.15 -15.62
C ILE A 51 -2.19 -1.06 -16.52
N LYS A 52 -2.92 0.04 -16.75
CA LYS A 52 -2.45 1.21 -17.50
C LYS A 52 -1.79 2.24 -16.59
N THR A 53 -2.39 2.50 -15.42
CA THR A 53 -1.90 3.56 -14.52
C THR A 53 -0.57 3.21 -13.84
N VAL A 54 -0.25 1.92 -13.65
CA VAL A 54 1.04 1.50 -13.05
C VAL A 54 2.26 1.77 -13.93
N VAL A 55 2.07 2.11 -15.21
CA VAL A 55 3.15 2.47 -16.15
C VAL A 55 2.97 3.84 -16.79
N ASP A 56 1.95 4.59 -16.40
CA ASP A 56 1.64 5.90 -16.96
C ASP A 56 2.37 7.02 -16.19
N PRO A 57 3.36 7.70 -16.80
CA PRO A 57 4.13 8.76 -16.16
C PRO A 57 3.28 9.98 -15.77
N SER A 58 2.10 10.14 -16.33
CA SER A 58 1.20 11.25 -15.99
C SER A 58 0.58 11.13 -14.59
N VAL A 59 0.50 9.90 -14.04
CA VAL A 59 -0.12 9.60 -12.76
C VAL A 59 0.75 8.74 -11.84
N ASN A 60 1.98 8.46 -12.24
CA ASN A 60 2.90 7.58 -11.52
C ASN A 60 4.30 8.18 -11.46
N TRP A 61 4.99 8.05 -10.33
CA TRP A 61 6.38 8.44 -10.14
C TRP A 61 7.36 7.56 -10.92
N LEU A 62 6.98 6.32 -11.27
CA LEU A 62 7.81 5.34 -11.97
C LEU A 62 9.16 5.12 -11.26
N TYR A 63 9.13 4.90 -9.95
CA TYR A 63 10.32 4.50 -9.21
C TYR A 63 10.74 3.07 -9.55
N GLU A 64 12.01 2.81 -9.37
CA GLU A 64 12.62 1.49 -9.46
C GLU A 64 13.50 1.25 -8.23
N MET A 65 13.58 0.00 -7.82
CA MET A 65 14.44 -0.44 -6.75
C MET A 65 15.85 -0.72 -7.27
N GLU A 66 16.84 -0.53 -6.40
CA GLU A 66 18.23 -0.87 -6.72
C GLU A 66 18.38 -2.38 -6.93
N PRO A 67 19.23 -2.79 -7.88
CA PRO A 67 19.56 -4.20 -8.07
C PRO A 67 20.29 -4.74 -6.86
N SER A 68 20.09 -6.02 -6.55
CA SER A 68 20.82 -6.73 -5.51
C SER A 68 21.12 -8.17 -5.92
N HIS A 69 22.02 -8.81 -5.20
CA HIS A 69 22.26 -10.26 -5.38
C HIS A 69 20.96 -11.06 -5.19
N TRP A 70 20.13 -10.66 -4.21
CA TRP A 70 18.86 -11.34 -3.92
C TRP A 70 17.75 -11.13 -4.94
N THR A 71 17.95 -10.28 -5.91
CA THR A 71 17.04 -10.07 -7.04
C THR A 71 17.69 -10.44 -8.38
N ALA A 72 18.73 -11.28 -8.36
CA ALA A 72 19.51 -11.67 -9.54
C ALA A 72 19.97 -10.45 -10.37
N GLY A 73 20.35 -9.35 -9.71
CA GLY A 73 20.77 -8.11 -10.36
C GLY A 73 19.65 -7.33 -11.06
N ARG A 74 18.37 -7.72 -10.89
CA ARG A 74 17.23 -7.05 -11.54
C ARG A 74 16.85 -5.76 -10.83
N ARG A 75 16.47 -4.75 -11.61
CA ARG A 75 15.71 -3.60 -11.13
C ARG A 75 14.23 -3.97 -11.06
N ILE A 76 13.60 -3.74 -9.92
CA ILE A 76 12.18 -4.04 -9.70
C ILE A 76 11.41 -2.73 -9.68
N ALA A 77 10.32 -2.65 -10.46
CA ALA A 77 9.46 -1.49 -10.49
C ALA A 77 8.80 -1.22 -9.12
N ALA A 78 8.77 0.05 -8.71
CA ALA A 78 8.15 0.52 -7.47
C ALA A 78 7.12 1.63 -7.77
N PRO A 79 6.00 1.34 -8.45
CA PRO A 79 5.01 2.33 -8.82
C PRO A 79 4.42 3.02 -7.59
N ARG A 80 4.38 4.36 -7.63
CA ARG A 80 3.73 5.22 -6.63
C ARG A 80 2.87 6.25 -7.34
N GLY A 81 1.65 6.45 -6.86
CA GLY A 81 0.75 7.41 -7.47
C GLY A 81 1.25 8.85 -7.35
N LYS A 82 1.15 9.61 -8.45
CA LYS A 82 1.48 11.03 -8.57
C LYS A 82 0.25 11.79 -9.08
N THR A 83 -0.76 11.86 -8.24
CA THR A 83 -2.07 12.45 -8.56
C THR A 83 -2.89 12.54 -7.26
N LEU A 84 -4.02 13.24 -7.26
CA LEU A 84 -4.95 13.20 -6.13
C LEU A 84 -5.33 11.76 -5.79
N GLY A 85 -5.29 11.42 -4.50
CA GLY A 85 -5.44 10.07 -3.99
C GLY A 85 -4.15 9.25 -3.96
N GLY A 86 -3.06 9.75 -4.57
CA GLY A 86 -1.75 9.08 -4.59
C GLY A 86 -1.85 7.62 -5.04
N SER A 87 -1.19 6.70 -4.33
CA SER A 87 -1.19 5.28 -4.66
C SER A 87 -2.57 4.62 -4.56
N SER A 88 -3.53 5.17 -3.79
CA SER A 88 -4.91 4.67 -3.79
C SER A 88 -5.63 4.86 -5.13
N SER A 89 -5.16 5.79 -5.96
CA SER A 89 -5.68 6.04 -7.31
C SER A 89 -5.15 5.07 -8.37
N ILE A 90 -4.08 4.30 -8.07
CA ILE A 90 -3.45 3.37 -9.02
C ILE A 90 -3.28 1.93 -8.48
N ASN A 91 -3.64 1.66 -7.22
CA ASN A 91 -3.48 0.35 -6.58
C ASN A 91 -4.47 -0.72 -7.08
N GLY A 92 -4.33 -1.94 -6.55
CA GLY A 92 -5.18 -3.09 -6.86
C GLY A 92 -6.52 -3.15 -6.10
N HIS A 93 -6.94 -2.11 -5.42
CA HIS A 93 -8.23 -1.98 -4.70
C HIS A 93 -8.44 -2.88 -3.48
N ILE A 94 -7.51 -3.73 -3.12
CA ILE A 94 -7.72 -4.70 -2.04
C ILE A 94 -7.85 -3.99 -0.70
N TYR A 95 -8.85 -4.41 0.08
CA TYR A 95 -9.05 -3.96 1.44
C TYR A 95 -8.65 -5.08 2.41
N ASN A 96 -7.62 -4.83 3.19
CA ASN A 96 -7.09 -5.73 4.20
C ASN A 96 -6.55 -4.89 5.36
N ARG A 97 -6.94 -5.22 6.59
CA ARG A 97 -6.57 -4.49 7.81
C ARG A 97 -5.35 -5.08 8.53
N GLY A 98 -4.95 -6.32 8.18
CA GLY A 98 -3.93 -7.08 8.90
C GLY A 98 -4.49 -7.82 10.12
N GLN A 99 -3.59 -8.31 10.94
CA GLN A 99 -3.89 -9.07 12.15
C GLN A 99 -3.80 -8.18 13.40
N ALA A 100 -4.55 -8.51 14.44
CA ALA A 100 -4.43 -7.84 15.74
C ALA A 100 -2.98 -7.84 16.26
N LEU A 101 -2.29 -8.95 16.09
CA LEU A 101 -0.88 -9.14 16.48
C LEU A 101 0.07 -8.08 15.88
N ASP A 102 -0.21 -7.57 14.69
CA ASP A 102 0.63 -6.57 14.04
C ASP A 102 0.64 -5.26 14.86
N TYR A 103 -0.52 -4.81 15.27
CA TYR A 103 -0.71 -3.56 16.04
C TYR A 103 -0.32 -3.73 17.50
N ASP A 104 -0.67 -4.86 18.10
CA ASP A 104 -0.25 -5.18 19.47
C ASP A 104 1.27 -5.26 19.57
N GLY A 105 1.93 -5.76 18.51
CA GLY A 105 3.38 -5.72 18.36
C GLY A 105 3.95 -4.30 18.28
N TRP A 106 3.21 -3.34 17.68
CA TRP A 106 3.61 -1.93 17.69
C TRP A 106 3.52 -1.34 19.11
N ALA A 107 2.42 -1.60 19.83
CA ALA A 107 2.25 -1.14 21.20
C ALA A 107 3.31 -1.72 22.15
N GLN A 108 3.61 -3.02 22.02
CA GLN A 108 4.65 -3.71 22.82
C GLN A 108 6.06 -3.15 22.58
N ARG A 109 6.32 -2.58 21.40
CA ARG A 109 7.57 -1.87 21.06
C ARG A 109 7.62 -0.44 21.63
N GLY A 110 6.66 -0.05 22.46
CA GLY A 110 6.63 1.25 23.13
C GLY A 110 5.82 2.32 22.40
N ASN A 111 5.07 1.98 21.36
CA ASN A 111 4.19 2.92 20.66
C ASN A 111 2.80 2.90 21.31
N ARG A 112 2.63 3.69 22.36
CA ARG A 112 1.40 3.72 23.19
C ARG A 112 0.20 4.19 22.38
N GLY A 113 -0.94 3.53 22.58
CA GLY A 113 -2.19 3.84 21.88
C GLY A 113 -2.23 3.33 20.43
N TRP A 114 -1.29 2.46 20.01
CA TRP A 114 -1.24 1.86 18.68
C TRP A 114 -1.51 0.35 18.69
N GLY A 115 -2.03 -0.21 19.79
CA GLY A 115 -2.53 -1.59 19.86
C GLY A 115 -3.81 -1.77 19.05
N TYR A 116 -4.18 -3.03 18.77
CA TYR A 116 -5.35 -3.30 17.93
C TYR A 116 -6.64 -2.75 18.51
N ALA A 117 -6.86 -2.87 19.82
CA ALA A 117 -8.01 -2.27 20.52
C ALA A 117 -8.11 -0.76 20.28
N ASP A 118 -6.95 -0.06 20.25
CA ASP A 118 -6.89 1.39 20.08
C ASP A 118 -7.13 1.83 18.62
N VAL A 119 -6.76 1.00 17.62
CA VAL A 119 -6.86 1.38 16.20
C VAL A 119 -8.12 0.87 15.53
N LEU A 120 -8.78 -0.16 16.07
CA LEU A 120 -10.01 -0.73 15.53
C LEU A 120 -11.15 0.29 15.39
N PRO A 121 -11.40 1.20 16.36
CA PRO A 121 -12.41 2.26 16.22
C PRO A 121 -12.17 3.15 14.98
N TYR A 122 -10.90 3.45 14.66
CA TYR A 122 -10.53 4.28 13.52
C TYR A 122 -10.68 3.54 12.18
N PHE A 123 -10.41 2.24 12.14
CA PHE A 123 -10.77 1.41 10.99
C PHE A 123 -12.27 1.43 10.72
N ARG A 124 -13.08 1.28 11.76
CA ARG A 124 -14.54 1.35 11.68
C ARG A 124 -15.02 2.72 11.23
N ARG A 125 -14.46 3.82 11.77
CA ARG A 125 -14.81 5.19 11.39
C ARG A 125 -14.51 5.51 9.93
N CYS A 126 -13.48 4.90 9.35
CA CYS A 126 -13.15 5.06 7.93
C CYS A 126 -14.07 4.26 7.00
N GLU A 127 -14.53 3.08 7.43
CA GLU A 127 -15.12 2.07 6.57
C GLU A 127 -16.64 2.21 6.41
N ASN A 128 -17.10 1.99 5.16
CA ASN A 128 -18.49 1.71 4.82
C ASN A 128 -18.58 0.31 4.19
N ARG A 129 -18.79 -0.71 5.00
CA ARG A 129 -18.90 -2.09 4.57
C ARG A 129 -20.23 -2.34 3.90
N MET A 130 -20.21 -2.48 2.55
CA MET A 130 -21.37 -2.85 1.75
C MET A 130 -21.18 -4.28 1.24
N GLY A 131 -21.97 -5.21 1.71
CA GLY A 131 -21.87 -6.62 1.35
C GLY A 131 -22.61 -7.51 2.33
N GLY A 132 -22.38 -8.84 2.25
CA GLY A 132 -23.01 -9.83 3.11
C GLY A 132 -22.81 -9.61 4.60
N GLY A 133 -23.22 -10.58 5.42
CA GLY A 133 -23.12 -10.51 6.87
C GLY A 133 -21.74 -10.08 7.34
N TYR A 134 -21.68 -9.21 8.33
CA TYR A 134 -20.46 -8.74 8.96
C TYR A 134 -20.68 -8.64 10.47
N ASP A 135 -19.61 -8.79 11.22
CA ASP A 135 -19.62 -8.59 12.66
C ASP A 135 -19.43 -7.09 12.96
N GLU A 136 -20.41 -6.48 13.62
CA GLU A 136 -20.39 -5.07 13.98
C GLU A 136 -19.28 -4.72 14.98
N THR A 137 -18.74 -5.70 15.70
CA THR A 137 -17.57 -5.50 16.55
C THR A 137 -16.37 -5.03 15.72
N TYR A 138 -16.14 -5.67 14.57
CA TYR A 138 -14.98 -5.40 13.70
C TYR A 138 -15.29 -4.40 12.59
N ARG A 139 -16.51 -4.34 12.09
CA ARG A 139 -16.86 -3.65 10.85
C ARG A 139 -17.85 -2.48 11.09
N SER A 140 -17.98 -1.59 10.10
CA SER A 140 -18.92 -0.46 10.15
C SER A 140 -19.51 -0.16 8.75
N ARG A 141 -20.66 0.50 8.73
CA ARG A 141 -21.32 1.03 7.52
C ARG A 141 -21.37 2.55 7.46
N GLU A 142 -20.76 3.22 8.41
CA GLU A 142 -20.92 4.68 8.62
C GLU A 142 -19.81 5.51 7.99
N GLY A 143 -18.67 4.90 7.66
CA GLY A 143 -17.52 5.61 7.12
C GLY A 143 -17.66 5.99 5.64
N SER A 144 -16.67 6.71 5.15
CA SER A 144 -16.66 7.22 3.77
C SER A 144 -16.05 6.24 2.75
N LEU A 145 -15.20 5.31 3.20
CA LEU A 145 -14.52 4.35 2.34
C LEU A 145 -15.40 3.12 2.10
N VAL A 146 -16.04 3.07 0.95
CA VAL A 146 -16.88 1.91 0.59
C VAL A 146 -16.01 0.68 0.34
N VAL A 147 -16.35 -0.43 1.03
CA VAL A 147 -15.74 -1.75 0.90
C VAL A 147 -16.81 -2.76 0.48
N THR A 148 -16.57 -3.46 -0.63
CA THR A 148 -17.51 -4.42 -1.22
C THR A 148 -16.90 -5.79 -1.42
N ASP A 149 -17.74 -6.80 -1.58
CA ASP A 149 -17.33 -8.13 -2.03
C ASP A 149 -17.21 -8.17 -3.56
N ILE A 150 -16.54 -9.20 -4.07
CA ILE A 150 -16.53 -9.51 -5.50
C ILE A 150 -17.88 -10.10 -5.89
N ASP A 151 -18.49 -9.53 -6.91
CA ASP A 151 -19.79 -9.92 -7.48
C ASP A 151 -19.63 -10.74 -8.78
N TRP A 152 -18.49 -11.41 -8.93
CA TRP A 152 -18.16 -12.20 -10.12
C TRP A 152 -17.64 -13.58 -9.72
N ASN A 153 -18.52 -14.58 -9.79
CA ASN A 153 -18.17 -15.97 -9.52
C ASN A 153 -17.55 -16.60 -10.76
N HIS A 154 -16.48 -17.37 -10.56
CA HIS A 154 -15.78 -18.03 -11.64
C HIS A 154 -15.40 -19.46 -11.24
N PRO A 155 -15.60 -20.48 -12.12
CA PRO A 155 -15.32 -21.88 -11.79
C PRO A 155 -13.90 -22.11 -11.28
N LEU A 156 -12.90 -21.45 -11.86
CA LEU A 156 -11.50 -21.55 -11.41
C LEU A 156 -11.28 -20.96 -10.02
N CYS A 157 -12.02 -19.91 -9.63
CA CYS A 157 -11.93 -19.36 -8.27
C CYS A 157 -12.51 -20.34 -7.25
N GLU A 158 -13.66 -20.94 -7.54
CA GLU A 158 -14.26 -21.95 -6.66
C GLU A 158 -13.37 -23.20 -6.57
N ALA A 159 -12.88 -23.70 -7.71
CA ALA A 159 -11.95 -24.85 -7.72
C ALA A 159 -10.66 -24.57 -6.91
N PHE A 160 -10.13 -23.35 -6.98
CA PHE A 160 -8.96 -22.97 -6.18
C PHE A 160 -9.28 -22.89 -4.69
N ILE A 161 -10.44 -22.35 -4.32
CA ILE A 161 -10.90 -22.32 -2.92
C ILE A 161 -11.13 -23.73 -2.39
N ASP A 162 -11.82 -24.60 -3.16
CA ASP A 162 -12.05 -25.99 -2.78
C ASP A 162 -10.73 -26.78 -2.69
N GLY A 163 -9.79 -26.47 -3.58
CA GLY A 163 -8.42 -26.99 -3.50
C GLY A 163 -7.72 -26.62 -2.19
N ALA A 164 -7.83 -25.37 -1.75
CA ALA A 164 -7.27 -24.93 -0.48
C ALA A 164 -7.95 -25.62 0.70
N VAL A 165 -9.28 -25.77 0.67
CA VAL A 165 -10.03 -26.52 1.70
C VAL A 165 -9.58 -27.97 1.76
N SER A 166 -9.31 -28.62 0.63
CA SER A 166 -8.79 -29.99 0.61
C SER A 166 -7.41 -30.13 1.23
N LEU A 167 -6.65 -29.04 1.35
CA LEU A 167 -5.36 -28.97 2.03
C LEU A 167 -5.48 -28.53 3.51
N GLY A 168 -6.70 -28.41 4.04
CA GLY A 168 -6.95 -28.02 5.44
C GLY A 168 -7.07 -26.50 5.66
N ILE A 169 -7.00 -25.67 4.62
CA ILE A 169 -7.17 -24.22 4.72
C ILE A 169 -8.66 -23.89 4.74
N PRO A 170 -9.25 -23.41 5.85
CA PRO A 170 -10.69 -23.23 5.95
C PRO A 170 -11.20 -22.07 5.07
N ARG A 171 -12.45 -22.14 4.61
CA ARG A 171 -13.11 -20.95 4.06
C ARG A 171 -13.31 -19.92 5.17
N ASN A 172 -12.86 -18.68 4.92
CA ASN A 172 -13.05 -17.55 5.82
C ASN A 172 -14.10 -16.60 5.22
N LYS A 173 -15.12 -16.29 6.00
CA LYS A 173 -16.21 -15.39 5.54
C LYS A 173 -15.79 -13.92 5.56
N ASP A 174 -14.89 -13.54 6.47
CA ASP A 174 -14.40 -12.17 6.63
C ASP A 174 -13.00 -12.13 7.25
N TYR A 175 -11.97 -12.07 6.40
CA TYR A 175 -10.57 -11.96 6.84
C TYR A 175 -10.19 -10.60 7.47
N ASN A 176 -11.13 -9.67 7.54
CA ASN A 176 -11.02 -8.43 8.29
C ASN A 176 -11.88 -8.43 9.58
N GLY A 177 -12.41 -9.60 9.95
CA GLY A 177 -13.15 -9.84 11.19
C GLY A 177 -12.24 -10.38 12.30
N GLU A 178 -12.75 -11.36 13.05
CA GLU A 178 -12.06 -11.96 14.20
C GLU A 178 -10.73 -12.63 13.83
N THR A 179 -10.72 -13.40 12.74
CA THR A 179 -9.52 -14.09 12.25
C THR A 179 -9.25 -13.78 10.79
N GLN A 180 -7.98 -13.62 10.45
CA GLN A 180 -7.54 -13.43 9.06
C GLN A 180 -7.35 -14.77 8.34
N GLU A 181 -7.03 -15.84 9.05
CA GLU A 181 -6.65 -17.12 8.49
C GLU A 181 -7.77 -17.78 7.66
N GLY A 182 -7.36 -18.47 6.61
CA GLY A 182 -8.27 -19.14 5.68
C GLY A 182 -8.24 -18.56 4.28
N ILE A 183 -9.24 -18.92 3.47
CA ILE A 183 -9.37 -18.52 2.07
C ILE A 183 -10.75 -17.95 1.75
N SER A 184 -10.79 -16.90 0.94
CA SER A 184 -12.04 -16.26 0.51
C SER A 184 -11.85 -15.45 -0.76
N TYR A 185 -12.96 -14.94 -1.31
CA TYR A 185 -12.89 -13.84 -2.26
C TYR A 185 -12.36 -12.57 -1.60
N ALA A 186 -11.59 -11.80 -2.36
CA ALA A 186 -11.02 -10.56 -1.88
C ALA A 186 -12.06 -9.47 -1.65
N GLN A 187 -11.96 -8.75 -0.54
CA GLN A 187 -12.73 -7.52 -0.31
C GLN A 187 -12.03 -6.34 -0.99
N ARG A 188 -12.80 -5.39 -1.52
CA ARG A 188 -12.27 -4.37 -2.41
C ARG A 188 -12.88 -2.99 -2.22
N THR A 189 -12.10 -1.96 -2.48
CA THR A 189 -12.53 -0.56 -2.50
C THR A 189 -13.04 -0.18 -3.89
N ILE A 190 -14.16 -0.80 -4.30
CA ILE A 190 -14.85 -0.54 -5.56
C ILE A 190 -16.34 -0.30 -5.25
N HIS A 191 -16.88 0.80 -5.72
CA HIS A 191 -18.30 1.14 -5.54
C HIS A 191 -18.98 1.40 -6.88
N LYS A 192 -20.08 0.70 -7.14
CA LYS A 192 -20.82 0.81 -8.42
C LYS A 192 -19.89 0.70 -9.64
N GLY A 193 -19.03 -0.34 -9.65
CA GLY A 193 -18.08 -0.62 -10.72
C GLY A 193 -17.00 0.42 -10.96
N ARG A 194 -16.74 1.32 -10.00
CA ARG A 194 -15.68 2.35 -10.08
C ARG A 194 -14.81 2.30 -8.85
N ARG A 195 -13.50 2.60 -9.05
CA ARG A 195 -12.52 2.74 -7.95
C ARG A 195 -13.03 3.70 -6.87
N MET A 196 -12.83 3.32 -5.62
CA MET A 196 -13.02 4.16 -4.44
C MET A 196 -11.65 4.53 -3.87
N SER A 197 -10.96 5.49 -4.53
CA SER A 197 -9.69 6.03 -4.05
C SER A 197 -9.89 6.89 -2.79
N ALA A 198 -8.81 7.17 -2.06
CA ALA A 198 -8.86 8.11 -0.93
C ALA A 198 -9.31 9.51 -1.36
N ALA A 199 -8.93 9.94 -2.59
CA ALA A 199 -9.44 11.21 -3.12
C ALA A 199 -10.96 11.19 -3.24
N ARG A 200 -11.53 10.12 -3.79
CA ARG A 200 -12.97 10.00 -3.97
C ARG A 200 -13.72 9.83 -2.67
N ALA A 201 -13.14 9.08 -1.72
CA ALA A 201 -13.79 8.83 -0.42
C ALA A 201 -13.74 10.03 0.52
N PHE A 202 -12.64 10.75 0.56
CA PHE A 202 -12.39 11.77 1.58
C PHE A 202 -12.15 13.17 1.00
N LEU A 203 -11.28 13.32 -0.02
CA LEU A 203 -10.83 14.63 -0.46
C LEU A 203 -11.88 15.37 -1.29
N HIS A 204 -12.47 14.74 -2.32
CA HIS A 204 -13.44 15.38 -3.20
C HIS A 204 -14.64 15.97 -2.45
N PRO A 205 -15.25 15.27 -1.46
CA PRO A 205 -16.31 15.86 -0.64
C PRO A 205 -15.84 17.10 0.14
N ALA A 206 -14.61 17.09 0.65
CA ALA A 206 -14.04 18.18 1.44
C ALA A 206 -13.62 19.40 0.59
N MET A 207 -13.29 19.20 -0.69
CA MET A 207 -12.82 20.28 -1.58
C MET A 207 -13.86 21.40 -1.83
N GLN A 208 -15.10 21.21 -1.40
CA GLN A 208 -16.13 22.23 -1.47
C GLN A 208 -16.05 23.22 -0.28
N ARG A 209 -15.27 22.91 0.76
CA ARG A 209 -15.10 23.74 1.94
C ARG A 209 -14.21 24.95 1.62
N GLN A 210 -14.60 26.13 2.06
CA GLN A 210 -13.85 27.37 1.81
C GLN A 210 -12.49 27.43 2.53
N ASN A 211 -12.36 26.72 3.64
CA ASN A 211 -11.15 26.65 4.46
C ASN A 211 -10.16 25.57 4.00
N LEU A 212 -10.44 24.84 2.90
CA LEU A 212 -9.54 23.85 2.31
C LEU A 212 -9.04 24.29 0.94
N THR A 213 -7.73 24.46 0.83
CA THR A 213 -7.04 24.76 -0.45
C THR A 213 -6.23 23.55 -0.90
N VAL A 214 -6.48 23.05 -2.12
CA VAL A 214 -5.73 21.92 -2.71
C VAL A 214 -4.96 22.40 -3.94
N LEU A 215 -3.64 22.38 -3.85
CA LEU A 215 -2.72 22.80 -4.90
C LEU A 215 -2.14 21.58 -5.61
N THR A 216 -2.62 21.27 -6.81
CA THR A 216 -2.06 20.22 -7.67
C THR A 216 -0.90 20.76 -8.51
N ASN A 217 -0.03 19.88 -9.05
CA ASN A 217 1.21 20.23 -9.72
C ASN A 217 2.10 21.14 -8.85
N ALA A 218 2.07 20.94 -7.55
CA ALA A 218 2.81 21.67 -6.52
C ALA A 218 3.81 20.72 -5.86
N HIS A 219 5.01 20.63 -6.43
CA HIS A 219 6.07 19.73 -5.96
C HIS A 219 6.81 20.38 -4.78
N ALA A 220 6.65 19.84 -3.58
CA ALA A 220 7.36 20.28 -2.39
C ALA A 220 8.87 20.04 -2.56
N ARG A 221 9.68 21.08 -2.29
CA ARG A 221 11.15 21.07 -2.47
C ARG A 221 11.90 20.93 -1.19
N GLU A 222 11.56 21.76 -0.23
CA GLU A 222 12.25 21.82 1.06
C GLU A 222 11.33 22.37 2.16
N LEU A 223 11.66 22.00 3.39
CA LEU A 223 11.03 22.52 4.59
C LEU A 223 11.60 23.90 4.94
N VAL A 224 10.74 24.85 5.26
CA VAL A 224 11.15 26.16 5.81
C VAL A 224 11.20 26.05 7.32
N LEU A 225 12.41 26.24 7.88
CA LEU A 225 12.68 26.17 9.31
C LEU A 225 13.03 27.55 9.89
N GLU A 226 12.48 27.87 11.03
CA GLU A 226 12.92 28.96 11.91
C GLU A 226 13.48 28.33 13.20
N GLY A 227 14.81 28.26 13.30
CA GLY A 227 15.46 27.46 14.33
C GLY A 227 15.12 25.97 14.21
N LYS A 228 14.49 25.41 15.24
CA LYS A 228 14.00 24.02 15.25
C LYS A 228 12.50 23.89 14.89
N ARG A 229 11.84 24.97 14.53
CA ARG A 229 10.42 24.97 14.20
C ARG A 229 10.21 24.93 12.69
N ALA A 230 9.40 24.00 12.22
CA ALA A 230 8.88 23.99 10.85
C ALA A 230 7.75 25.04 10.72
N VAL A 231 7.96 26.02 9.83
CA VAL A 231 7.03 27.14 9.64
C VAL A 231 6.42 27.18 8.25
N GLY A 232 6.78 26.27 7.37
CA GLY A 232 6.24 26.23 6.02
C GLY A 232 6.97 25.30 5.08
N VAL A 233 6.58 25.36 3.82
CA VAL A 233 7.12 24.53 2.73
C VAL A 233 7.39 25.40 1.52
N ARG A 234 8.58 25.24 0.91
CA ARG A 234 8.88 25.75 -0.42
C ARG A 234 8.51 24.70 -1.46
N TYR A 235 7.80 25.11 -2.50
CA TYR A 235 7.34 24.21 -3.57
C TYR A 235 7.46 24.85 -4.95
N ASN A 236 7.57 24.04 -6.01
CA ASN A 236 7.47 24.51 -7.40
C ASN A 236 6.07 24.25 -7.93
N LYS A 237 5.43 25.27 -8.47
CA LYS A 237 4.16 25.14 -9.18
C LYS A 237 4.42 24.87 -10.66
N GLY A 238 3.94 23.73 -11.19
CA GLY A 238 4.17 23.36 -12.58
C GLY A 238 5.41 22.49 -12.83
N GLY A 239 5.92 21.82 -11.80
CA GLY A 239 7.05 20.89 -11.90
C GLY A 239 8.43 21.55 -11.79
N ARG A 240 9.48 20.88 -12.30
CA ARG A 240 10.89 21.30 -12.14
C ARG A 240 11.17 22.74 -12.59
N ASN A 241 10.62 23.15 -13.70
CA ASN A 241 10.84 24.48 -14.28
C ASN A 241 9.83 25.54 -13.79
N GLY A 242 8.92 25.16 -12.91
CA GLY A 242 7.93 26.07 -12.35
C GLY A 242 8.53 27.04 -11.33
N ALA A 243 7.88 28.19 -11.13
CA ALA A 243 8.30 29.16 -10.14
C ALA A 243 8.27 28.59 -8.72
N ALA A 244 9.32 28.84 -7.96
CA ALA A 244 9.36 28.53 -6.54
C ALA A 244 8.42 29.47 -5.76
N LYS A 245 7.63 28.89 -4.85
CA LYS A 245 6.71 29.60 -3.97
C LYS A 245 6.83 29.04 -2.57
N ASP A 246 6.52 29.85 -1.57
CA ASP A 246 6.48 29.45 -0.18
C ASP A 246 5.04 29.50 0.33
N VAL A 247 4.67 28.54 1.16
CA VAL A 247 3.43 28.52 1.95
C VAL A 247 3.78 28.38 3.42
N ARG A 248 3.15 29.16 4.30
CA ARG A 248 3.39 29.12 5.75
C ARG A 248 2.34 28.27 6.47
N ALA A 249 2.77 27.61 7.54
CA ALA A 249 1.93 26.91 8.50
C ALA A 249 2.00 27.64 9.85
N ASN A 250 0.85 28.09 10.36
CA ASN A 250 0.76 28.69 11.71
C ASN A 250 0.92 27.66 12.80
N ARG A 251 0.36 26.46 12.60
CA ARG A 251 0.39 25.36 13.57
C ARG A 251 1.42 24.32 13.18
N GLU A 252 1.18 23.53 12.13
CA GLU A 252 2.05 22.42 11.77
C GLU A 252 2.15 22.20 10.25
N VAL A 253 3.32 21.70 9.83
CA VAL A 253 3.53 21.03 8.54
C VAL A 253 3.39 19.52 8.76
N ILE A 254 2.60 18.85 7.91
CA ILE A 254 2.33 17.42 8.01
C ILE A 254 2.80 16.74 6.73
N LEU A 255 3.79 15.87 6.84
CA LEU A 255 4.30 15.09 5.71
C LEU A 255 3.40 13.86 5.50
N ALA A 256 2.82 13.75 4.31
CA ALA A 256 1.97 12.65 3.85
C ALA A 256 2.41 12.17 2.45
N GLY A 257 3.70 12.30 2.14
CA GLY A 257 4.31 11.96 0.85
C GLY A 257 4.48 10.46 0.61
N GLY A 258 4.25 9.62 1.62
CA GLY A 258 4.45 8.17 1.57
C GLY A 258 5.90 7.76 1.83
N SER A 259 6.11 6.44 1.95
CA SER A 259 7.37 5.82 2.37
C SER A 259 8.59 6.09 1.48
N VAL A 260 8.41 6.69 0.31
CA VAL A 260 9.52 7.09 -0.58
C VAL A 260 9.77 8.59 -0.51
N ASN A 261 8.72 9.40 -0.63
CA ASN A 261 8.88 10.85 -0.75
C ASN A 261 9.03 11.56 0.61
N SER A 262 8.43 11.06 1.69
CA SER A 262 8.57 11.68 3.03
C SER A 262 10.02 11.65 3.54
N PRO A 263 10.72 10.49 3.55
CA PRO A 263 12.13 10.49 3.94
C PRO A 263 13.02 11.29 2.97
N GLN A 264 12.79 11.21 1.65
CA GLN A 264 13.55 11.99 0.69
C GLN A 264 13.39 13.50 0.94
N PHE A 265 12.16 13.96 1.17
CA PHE A 265 11.87 15.36 1.46
C PHE A 265 12.57 15.85 2.74
N LEU A 266 12.61 15.03 3.79
CA LEU A 266 13.37 15.33 5.01
C LEU A 266 14.86 15.45 4.70
N GLN A 267 15.44 14.48 3.98
CA GLN A 267 16.86 14.46 3.63
C GLN A 267 17.27 15.69 2.81
N VAL A 268 16.55 16.02 1.73
CA VAL A 268 16.85 17.21 0.92
C VAL A 268 16.61 18.52 1.68
N SER A 269 15.81 18.48 2.74
CA SER A 269 15.63 19.62 3.67
C SER A 269 16.73 19.73 4.73
N GLY A 270 17.72 18.83 4.75
CA GLY A 270 18.80 18.80 5.71
C GLY A 270 18.47 18.09 7.03
N ILE A 271 17.45 17.21 7.03
CA ILE A 271 17.02 16.42 8.18
C ILE A 271 17.21 14.93 7.85
N GLY A 272 18.16 14.27 8.52
CA GLY A 272 18.45 12.86 8.24
C GLY A 272 19.81 12.40 8.73
N PRO A 273 20.30 11.23 8.22
CA PRO A 273 21.62 10.72 8.58
C PRO A 273 22.73 11.70 8.19
N GLY A 274 23.46 12.23 9.18
CA GLY A 274 24.44 13.30 8.98
C GLY A 274 25.52 12.97 7.95
N ASN A 275 25.99 11.71 7.91
CA ASN A 275 26.99 11.28 6.92
C ASN A 275 26.44 11.34 5.50
N LEU A 276 25.24 10.79 5.26
CA LEU A 276 24.58 10.86 3.95
C LEU A 276 24.40 12.31 3.49
N LEU A 277 23.92 13.19 4.38
CA LEU A 277 23.69 14.59 4.03
C LEU A 277 25.00 15.30 3.62
N ARG A 278 26.09 15.08 4.37
CA ARG A 278 27.41 15.66 4.04
C ARG A 278 27.97 15.13 2.72
N GLU A 279 27.84 13.83 2.45
CA GLU A 279 28.22 13.21 1.17
C GLU A 279 27.48 13.83 -0.02
N LEU A 280 26.21 14.20 0.16
CA LEU A 280 25.38 14.84 -0.86
C LEU A 280 25.57 16.38 -0.94
N GLY A 281 26.46 16.95 -0.12
CA GLY A 281 26.66 18.42 -0.04
C GLY A 281 25.46 19.15 0.58
N ILE A 282 24.60 18.47 1.33
CA ILE A 282 23.44 19.05 2.01
C ILE A 282 23.83 19.48 3.42
N ALA A 283 23.56 20.73 3.78
CA ALA A 283 23.80 21.22 5.14
C ALA A 283 22.94 20.47 6.16
N VAL A 284 23.59 19.88 7.18
CA VAL A 284 22.89 19.18 8.26
C VAL A 284 22.22 20.20 9.17
N LYS A 285 20.91 20.37 9.04
CA LYS A 285 20.09 21.23 9.91
C LYS A 285 19.64 20.50 11.17
N HIS A 286 19.36 19.20 11.03
CA HIS A 286 18.99 18.32 12.13
C HIS A 286 19.40 16.88 11.84
N GLU A 287 20.29 16.33 12.67
CA GLU A 287 20.73 14.94 12.52
C GLU A 287 19.66 13.99 13.09
N LEU A 288 19.17 13.08 12.26
CA LEU A 288 18.15 12.11 12.62
C LEU A 288 18.42 10.81 11.83
N ALA A 289 19.17 9.90 12.43
CA ALA A 289 19.77 8.75 11.77
C ALA A 289 18.76 7.78 11.12
N GLY A 290 17.52 7.71 11.63
CA GLY A 290 16.50 6.79 11.12
C GLY A 290 15.79 7.24 9.85
N VAL A 291 15.98 8.49 9.38
CA VAL A 291 15.29 8.98 8.19
C VAL A 291 15.76 8.26 6.94
N GLY A 292 14.85 7.54 6.31
CA GLY A 292 15.10 6.73 5.13
C GLY A 292 15.50 5.29 5.43
N GLU A 293 15.79 4.94 6.68
CA GLU A 293 16.15 3.59 7.11
C GLU A 293 14.91 2.75 7.45
N ASN A 294 15.07 1.45 7.71
CA ASN A 294 13.99 0.50 8.04
C ASN A 294 12.93 0.31 6.92
N LEU A 295 13.31 0.49 5.65
CA LEU A 295 12.42 0.15 4.55
C LEU A 295 12.09 -1.33 4.58
N ARG A 296 10.78 -1.65 4.55
CA ARG A 296 10.28 -3.02 4.38
C ARG A 296 9.25 -3.07 3.26
N ASP A 297 9.10 -4.24 2.64
CA ASP A 297 8.10 -4.49 1.59
C ASP A 297 7.82 -5.98 1.47
N HIS A 298 6.67 -6.36 0.96
CA HIS A 298 6.33 -7.75 0.63
C HIS A 298 6.92 -8.14 -0.72
N PHE A 299 7.61 -9.27 -0.76
CA PHE A 299 8.25 -9.82 -1.94
C PHE A 299 7.56 -11.10 -2.38
N ALA A 300 6.97 -11.10 -3.58
CA ALA A 300 6.09 -12.14 -4.08
C ALA A 300 6.61 -12.78 -5.38
N PRO A 301 7.10 -14.00 -5.34
CA PRO A 301 7.18 -14.85 -6.53
C PRO A 301 5.78 -15.16 -7.08
N ARG A 302 5.67 -15.28 -8.41
CA ARG A 302 4.41 -15.58 -9.09
C ARG A 302 4.53 -16.84 -9.92
N PHE A 303 3.50 -17.68 -9.85
CA PHE A 303 3.34 -18.92 -10.58
C PHE A 303 2.22 -18.80 -11.59
N VAL A 304 2.39 -19.37 -12.76
CA VAL A 304 1.45 -19.29 -13.86
C VAL A 304 1.17 -20.69 -14.39
N ALA A 305 -0.09 -20.97 -14.64
CA ALA A 305 -0.51 -22.19 -15.32
C ALA A 305 -1.44 -21.86 -16.49
N ARG A 306 -1.23 -22.58 -17.62
CA ARG A 306 -2.17 -22.64 -18.71
C ARG A 306 -3.37 -23.51 -18.31
N VAL A 307 -4.57 -23.11 -18.69
CA VAL A 307 -5.81 -23.82 -18.36
C VAL A 307 -6.57 -24.18 -19.61
N LYS A 308 -7.50 -25.15 -19.47
CA LYS A 308 -8.35 -25.66 -20.54
C LYS A 308 -9.80 -25.83 -20.08
N GLY A 309 -10.73 -25.89 -21.05
CA GLY A 309 -12.14 -26.17 -20.77
C GLY A 309 -12.90 -25.04 -20.07
N VAL A 310 -12.30 -23.86 -19.91
CA VAL A 310 -12.91 -22.69 -19.25
C VAL A 310 -12.30 -21.40 -19.78
N ASP A 311 -13.11 -20.38 -20.00
CA ASP A 311 -12.66 -19.05 -20.36
C ASP A 311 -12.00 -18.36 -19.17
N THR A 312 -11.02 -17.53 -19.43
CA THR A 312 -10.36 -16.70 -18.42
C THR A 312 -10.50 -15.21 -18.75
N ILE A 313 -9.98 -14.34 -17.89
CA ILE A 313 -9.93 -12.90 -18.18
C ILE A 313 -9.13 -12.63 -19.46
N ASN A 314 -8.14 -13.49 -19.79
CA ASN A 314 -7.30 -13.33 -20.98
C ASN A 314 -8.12 -13.28 -22.28
N GLU A 315 -9.10 -14.18 -22.45
CA GLU A 315 -9.95 -14.22 -23.64
C GLU A 315 -10.99 -13.09 -23.65
N ARG A 316 -11.52 -12.75 -22.47
CA ARG A 316 -12.56 -11.73 -22.35
C ARG A 316 -12.08 -10.31 -22.67
N VAL A 317 -10.78 -10.02 -22.51
CA VAL A 317 -10.23 -8.68 -22.78
C VAL A 317 -9.55 -8.57 -24.14
N ARG A 318 -9.95 -9.40 -25.13
CA ARG A 318 -9.38 -9.41 -26.48
C ARG A 318 -10.41 -9.19 -27.58
N GLY A 319 -9.94 -8.55 -28.65
CA GLY A 319 -10.71 -8.39 -29.88
C GLY A 319 -12.12 -7.88 -29.63
N LEU A 320 -13.10 -8.51 -30.23
CA LEU A 320 -14.52 -8.14 -30.08
C LEU A 320 -15.06 -8.37 -28.66
N ASN A 321 -14.50 -9.35 -27.92
CA ASN A 321 -14.90 -9.60 -26.53
C ASN A 321 -14.60 -8.37 -25.66
N LEU A 322 -13.45 -7.73 -25.84
CA LEU A 322 -13.12 -6.49 -25.12
C LEU A 322 -14.13 -5.38 -25.42
N VAL A 323 -14.56 -5.23 -26.67
CA VAL A 323 -15.58 -4.24 -27.04
C VAL A 323 -16.89 -4.54 -26.29
N GLY A 324 -17.29 -5.81 -26.23
CA GLY A 324 -18.46 -6.24 -25.45
C GLY A 324 -18.32 -5.96 -23.94
N GLU A 325 -17.16 -6.22 -23.34
CA GLU A 325 -16.91 -5.95 -21.93
C GLU A 325 -16.86 -4.43 -21.63
N VAL A 326 -16.33 -3.61 -22.55
CA VAL A 326 -16.38 -2.14 -22.44
C VAL A 326 -17.83 -1.65 -22.47
N ALA A 327 -18.64 -2.10 -23.46
CA ALA A 327 -20.04 -1.75 -23.54
C ALA A 327 -20.82 -2.20 -22.29
N LYS A 328 -20.59 -3.43 -21.83
CA LYS A 328 -21.17 -3.96 -20.59
C LYS A 328 -20.82 -3.07 -19.39
N TRP A 329 -19.55 -2.70 -19.23
CA TRP A 329 -19.15 -1.83 -18.12
C TRP A 329 -19.75 -0.41 -18.24
N LEU A 330 -19.81 0.17 -19.42
CA LEU A 330 -20.42 1.47 -19.63
C LEU A 330 -21.91 1.50 -19.27
N LEU A 331 -22.65 0.44 -19.61
CA LEU A 331 -24.09 0.33 -19.38
C LEU A 331 -24.44 -0.12 -17.97
N THR A 332 -23.69 -1.09 -17.42
CA THR A 332 -24.07 -1.79 -16.18
C THR A 332 -23.10 -1.61 -15.02
N ARG A 333 -21.88 -1.10 -15.27
CA ARG A 333 -20.78 -1.02 -14.31
C ARG A 333 -20.32 -2.39 -13.77
N LYS A 334 -20.59 -3.47 -14.51
CA LYS A 334 -20.23 -4.87 -14.18
C LYS A 334 -19.26 -5.43 -15.22
N GLY A 335 -18.86 -6.70 -15.02
CA GLY A 335 -17.98 -7.43 -15.94
C GLY A 335 -16.50 -7.29 -15.55
N VAL A 336 -15.61 -7.78 -16.42
CA VAL A 336 -14.17 -7.89 -16.10
C VAL A 336 -13.48 -6.55 -15.88
N LEU A 337 -14.01 -5.46 -16.43
CA LEU A 337 -13.46 -4.12 -16.20
C LEU A 337 -13.72 -3.59 -14.79
N SER A 338 -14.65 -4.19 -14.03
CA SER A 338 -14.93 -3.88 -12.63
C SER A 338 -14.16 -4.76 -11.64
N LEU A 339 -13.25 -5.61 -12.11
CA LEU A 339 -12.47 -6.52 -11.26
C LEU A 339 -11.17 -5.88 -10.76
N SER A 340 -10.75 -6.34 -9.59
CA SER A 340 -9.40 -6.12 -9.03
C SER A 340 -8.39 -7.09 -9.68
N PRO A 341 -7.07 -6.84 -9.57
CA PRO A 341 -6.05 -7.71 -10.15
C PRO A 341 -6.01 -9.11 -9.51
N THR A 342 -6.61 -9.26 -8.35
CA THR A 342 -6.69 -10.50 -7.59
C THR A 342 -8.14 -10.74 -7.16
N LEU A 343 -8.61 -11.97 -7.27
CA LEU A 343 -10.00 -12.33 -6.94
C LEU A 343 -10.09 -13.18 -5.66
N VAL A 344 -9.14 -14.07 -5.43
CA VAL A 344 -9.12 -14.92 -4.24
C VAL A 344 -7.91 -14.58 -3.38
N TYR A 345 -8.14 -14.52 -2.09
CA TYR A 345 -7.14 -14.25 -1.04
C TYR A 345 -7.10 -15.40 -0.06
N GLY A 346 -5.90 -15.83 0.29
CA GLY A 346 -5.68 -16.82 1.33
C GLY A 346 -4.56 -16.41 2.28
N PHE A 347 -4.70 -16.80 3.54
CA PHE A 347 -3.78 -16.55 4.62
C PHE A 347 -3.55 -17.87 5.36
N TRP A 348 -2.30 -18.30 5.45
CA TRP A 348 -1.97 -19.58 6.04
C TRP A 348 -0.59 -19.58 6.70
N HIS A 349 -0.21 -20.72 7.22
CA HIS A 349 1.04 -20.94 7.94
C HIS A 349 2.12 -21.52 7.03
N SER A 350 3.37 -21.08 7.21
CA SER A 350 4.54 -21.70 6.59
C SER A 350 4.92 -23.02 7.27
N ASP A 351 4.56 -23.16 8.56
CA ASP A 351 4.85 -24.27 9.42
C ASP A 351 3.68 -24.47 10.40
N GLU A 352 3.34 -25.71 10.77
CA GLU A 352 2.29 -26.03 11.75
C GLU A 352 2.58 -25.46 13.16
N ALA A 353 3.86 -25.19 13.47
CA ALA A 353 4.26 -24.56 14.73
C ALA A 353 4.10 -23.02 14.72
N ALA A 354 3.77 -22.40 13.59
CA ALA A 354 3.58 -20.96 13.52
C ALA A 354 2.33 -20.54 14.32
N ARG A 355 2.51 -19.57 15.24
CA ARG A 355 1.44 -19.10 16.14
C ARG A 355 0.34 -18.28 15.42
N SER A 356 0.61 -17.80 14.23
CA SER A 356 -0.32 -17.03 13.39
C SER A 356 0.06 -17.20 11.93
N GLY A 357 -0.90 -17.05 11.02
CA GLY A 357 -0.64 -17.09 9.59
C GLY A 357 0.47 -16.11 9.20
N ASP A 358 1.52 -16.60 8.56
CA ASP A 358 2.69 -15.86 8.12
C ASP A 358 2.86 -15.86 6.60
N ILE A 359 2.01 -16.59 5.88
CA ILE A 359 1.92 -16.62 4.41
C ILE A 359 0.63 -15.92 3.97
N GLN A 360 0.74 -15.08 2.97
CA GLN A 360 -0.39 -14.61 2.16
C GLN A 360 -0.23 -15.13 0.73
N PHE A 361 -1.34 -15.58 0.12
CA PHE A 361 -1.36 -15.97 -1.27
C PHE A 361 -2.61 -15.46 -1.99
N THR A 362 -2.51 -15.34 -3.30
CA THR A 362 -3.56 -14.76 -4.13
C THR A 362 -3.77 -15.62 -5.37
N PHE A 363 -5.00 -15.63 -5.87
CA PHE A 363 -5.32 -16.30 -7.12
C PHE A 363 -6.12 -15.38 -8.04
N THR A 364 -5.79 -15.48 -9.34
CA THR A 364 -6.46 -14.73 -10.40
C THR A 364 -6.65 -15.64 -11.61
N PRO A 365 -7.87 -15.74 -12.20
CA PRO A 365 -8.10 -16.44 -13.45
C PRO A 365 -7.65 -15.58 -14.65
N ALA A 366 -6.37 -15.21 -14.61
CA ALA A 366 -5.63 -14.50 -15.64
C ALA A 366 -4.15 -14.81 -15.53
N SER A 367 -3.44 -14.84 -16.64
CA SER A 367 -1.99 -14.96 -16.70
C SER A 367 -1.36 -13.81 -17.48
N TYR A 368 -0.10 -13.51 -17.17
CA TYR A 368 0.64 -12.39 -17.75
C TYR A 368 1.87 -12.89 -18.48
N LYS A 369 2.21 -12.23 -19.59
CA LYS A 369 3.44 -12.51 -20.34
C LYS A 369 4.65 -12.38 -19.43
N GLU A 370 5.58 -13.31 -19.60
CA GLU A 370 6.80 -13.36 -18.80
C GLU A 370 7.54 -12.02 -18.84
N GLY A 371 7.97 -11.55 -17.68
CA GLY A 371 8.67 -10.27 -17.54
C GLY A 371 7.80 -9.01 -17.75
N VAL A 372 6.52 -9.13 -18.11
CA VAL A 372 5.65 -7.99 -18.45
C VAL A 372 4.36 -8.02 -17.63
N GLN A 373 4.38 -7.39 -16.46
CA GLN A 373 3.22 -7.38 -15.54
C GLN A 373 1.95 -6.66 -16.06
N THR A 374 2.04 -5.94 -17.18
CA THR A 374 0.94 -5.16 -17.75
C THR A 374 0.36 -5.78 -19.02
N LYS A 375 0.82 -6.96 -19.43
CA LYS A 375 0.41 -7.61 -20.66
C LYS A 375 -0.03 -9.05 -20.39
N LEU A 376 -1.29 -9.36 -20.66
CA LEU A 376 -1.82 -10.71 -20.49
C LEU A 376 -1.28 -11.67 -21.56
N ASP A 377 -1.21 -12.95 -21.22
CA ASP A 377 -0.86 -14.03 -22.15
C ASP A 377 -1.90 -14.19 -23.27
N ASP A 378 -1.48 -14.79 -24.38
CA ASP A 378 -2.31 -15.02 -25.55
C ASP A 378 -3.14 -16.32 -25.48
N HIS A 379 -3.19 -16.97 -24.34
CA HIS A 379 -3.91 -18.20 -24.04
C HIS A 379 -4.64 -18.10 -22.71
N PRO A 380 -5.61 -18.99 -22.44
CA PRO A 380 -6.25 -19.10 -21.13
C PRO A 380 -5.21 -19.43 -20.06
N GLY A 381 -5.24 -18.71 -18.96
CA GLY A 381 -4.29 -18.93 -17.88
C GLY A 381 -4.72 -18.42 -16.52
N VAL A 382 -4.02 -18.89 -15.51
CA VAL A 382 -4.20 -18.48 -14.11
C VAL A 382 -2.86 -18.07 -13.49
N SER A 383 -2.94 -17.24 -12.47
CA SER A 383 -1.77 -16.83 -11.69
C SER A 383 -2.01 -17.01 -10.20
N VAL A 384 -0.98 -17.53 -9.51
CA VAL A 384 -0.88 -17.56 -8.04
C VAL A 384 0.35 -16.77 -7.65
N ALA A 385 0.21 -15.85 -6.71
CA ALA A 385 1.35 -15.20 -6.05
C ALA A 385 1.30 -15.52 -4.56
N ALA A 386 2.45 -15.75 -3.95
CA ALA A 386 2.53 -16.04 -2.52
C ALA A 386 3.75 -15.36 -1.90
N TRP A 387 3.62 -14.91 -0.66
CA TRP A 387 4.67 -14.18 0.05
C TRP A 387 4.54 -14.29 1.56
N GLN A 388 5.63 -13.97 2.24
CA GLN A 388 5.66 -13.80 3.68
C GLN A 388 4.91 -12.54 4.09
N GLN A 389 4.07 -12.61 5.13
CA GLN A 389 3.28 -11.48 5.60
C GLN A 389 4.10 -10.46 6.42
N ARG A 390 5.10 -10.90 7.15
CA ARG A 390 5.92 -10.06 8.05
C ARG A 390 7.41 -10.23 7.76
N PRO A 391 7.91 -9.72 6.60
CA PRO A 391 9.32 -9.83 6.27
C PRO A 391 10.21 -9.10 7.27
N GLU A 392 11.36 -9.71 7.56
CA GLU A 392 12.38 -9.18 8.46
C GLU A 392 13.51 -8.45 7.72
N SER A 393 13.67 -8.70 6.43
CA SER A 393 14.62 -7.95 5.59
C SER A 393 14.37 -6.45 5.66
N ILE A 394 15.44 -5.69 5.90
CA ILE A 394 15.41 -4.24 6.10
C ILE A 394 16.28 -3.56 5.05
N GLY A 395 15.75 -2.51 4.47
CA GLY A 395 16.42 -1.68 3.49
C GLY A 395 16.35 -0.19 3.80
N TYR A 396 16.49 0.61 2.74
CA TYR A 396 16.54 2.07 2.87
C TYR A 396 15.94 2.81 1.66
N VAL A 397 15.62 4.09 1.89
CA VAL A 397 15.35 5.12 0.86
C VAL A 397 16.30 6.28 1.09
N ARG A 398 17.18 6.57 0.13
CA ARG A 398 18.22 7.61 0.26
C ARG A 398 18.16 8.56 -0.93
N ALA A 399 18.18 9.87 -0.66
CA ALA A 399 18.39 10.88 -1.69
C ALA A 399 19.71 10.60 -2.42
N ARG A 400 19.78 10.94 -3.71
CA ARG A 400 21.01 10.81 -4.52
C ARG A 400 21.76 12.12 -4.67
N SER A 401 21.07 13.23 -4.46
CA SER A 401 21.63 14.58 -4.47
C SER A 401 20.72 15.54 -3.69
N ALA A 402 21.09 16.80 -3.64
CA ALA A 402 20.30 17.89 -3.09
C ALA A 402 19.10 18.29 -3.99
N ASP A 403 18.98 17.74 -5.20
CA ASP A 403 17.87 18.04 -6.11
C ASP A 403 16.59 17.26 -5.72
N PRO A 404 15.51 17.92 -5.25
CA PRO A 404 14.27 17.26 -4.85
C PRO A 404 13.52 16.57 -6.00
N PHE A 405 13.92 16.81 -7.25
CA PHE A 405 13.33 16.19 -8.44
C PHE A 405 14.08 14.93 -8.89
N GLU A 406 15.23 14.64 -8.33
CA GLU A 406 15.95 13.40 -8.60
C GLU A 406 15.30 12.24 -7.85
N LYS A 407 15.14 11.09 -8.53
CA LYS A 407 14.58 9.89 -7.89
C LYS A 407 15.54 9.33 -6.85
N PRO A 408 15.08 8.99 -5.64
CA PRO A 408 15.95 8.44 -4.61
C PRO A 408 16.40 7.01 -4.93
N ALA A 409 17.45 6.55 -4.27
CA ALA A 409 17.80 5.14 -4.20
C ALA A 409 16.79 4.42 -3.28
N ILE A 410 16.21 3.32 -3.76
CA ILE A 410 15.25 2.49 -3.03
C ILE A 410 15.80 1.08 -2.99
N GLN A 411 16.22 0.61 -1.83
CA GLN A 411 16.81 -0.73 -1.67
C GLN A 411 16.12 -1.48 -0.53
N PRO A 412 15.19 -2.40 -0.84
CA PRO A 412 14.48 -3.19 0.17
C PRO A 412 15.32 -4.29 0.82
N ASN A 413 16.42 -4.70 0.18
CA ASN A 413 17.25 -5.84 0.59
C ASN A 413 16.45 -7.15 0.73
N TYR A 414 15.51 -7.41 -0.20
CA TYR A 414 14.70 -8.63 -0.18
C TYR A 414 15.52 -9.88 0.07
N LEU A 415 14.95 -10.84 0.82
CA LEU A 415 15.56 -12.13 1.10
C LEU A 415 16.92 -12.08 1.83
N SER A 416 17.33 -10.93 2.36
CA SER A 416 18.57 -10.81 3.13
C SER A 416 18.48 -11.53 4.48
N ASP A 417 17.28 -11.62 5.07
CA ASP A 417 17.02 -12.37 6.29
C ASP A 417 16.72 -13.85 6.01
N GLU A 418 17.18 -14.73 6.89
CA GLU A 418 16.98 -16.18 6.77
C GLU A 418 15.51 -16.58 6.93
N THR A 419 14.79 -15.91 7.83
CA THR A 419 13.36 -16.15 8.03
C THR A 419 12.58 -15.89 6.75
N ASP A 420 12.92 -14.82 6.03
CA ASP A 420 12.27 -14.47 4.76
C ASP A 420 12.50 -15.55 3.71
N ARG A 421 13.73 -16.05 3.61
CA ARG A 421 14.06 -17.13 2.66
C ARG A 421 13.27 -18.40 2.96
N ARG A 422 13.19 -18.80 4.23
CA ARG A 422 12.45 -19.99 4.67
C ARG A 422 10.95 -19.85 4.40
N VAL A 423 10.33 -18.75 4.81
CA VAL A 423 8.88 -18.56 4.66
C VAL A 423 8.48 -18.35 3.20
N VAL A 424 9.27 -17.60 2.40
CA VAL A 424 8.99 -17.44 0.96
C VAL A 424 9.11 -18.77 0.22
N THR A 425 10.07 -19.62 0.58
CA THR A 425 10.19 -20.99 0.03
C THR A 425 8.96 -21.83 0.36
N ALA A 426 8.50 -21.81 1.60
CA ALA A 426 7.27 -22.52 2.02
C ALA A 426 6.04 -21.97 1.26
N ALA A 427 5.93 -20.64 1.10
CA ALA A 427 4.86 -20.00 0.35
C ALA A 427 4.83 -20.42 -1.12
N MET A 428 6.00 -20.54 -1.76
CA MET A 428 6.11 -21.01 -3.15
C MET A 428 5.68 -22.47 -3.29
N LYS A 429 6.12 -23.34 -2.37
CA LYS A 429 5.70 -24.75 -2.32
C LYS A 429 4.18 -24.86 -2.16
N LEU A 430 3.58 -24.07 -1.27
CA LEU A 430 2.13 -24.03 -1.07
C LEU A 430 1.42 -23.59 -2.35
N ALA A 431 1.88 -22.54 -3.03
CA ALA A 431 1.28 -22.04 -4.26
C ALA A 431 1.23 -23.12 -5.37
N VAL A 432 2.30 -23.89 -5.52
CA VAL A 432 2.35 -24.99 -6.49
C VAL A 432 1.45 -26.17 -6.07
N ARG A 433 1.42 -26.51 -4.77
CA ARG A 433 0.50 -27.53 -4.25
C ARG A 433 -0.96 -27.16 -4.54
N LEU A 434 -1.33 -25.91 -4.34
CA LEU A 434 -2.70 -25.42 -4.61
C LEU A 434 -3.10 -25.60 -6.09
N LEU A 435 -2.20 -25.33 -7.03
CA LEU A 435 -2.45 -25.57 -8.46
C LEU A 435 -2.61 -27.06 -8.83
N ARG A 436 -2.10 -27.98 -8.01
CA ARG A 436 -2.12 -29.43 -8.23
C ARG A 436 -3.23 -30.18 -7.46
N THR A 437 -4.07 -29.46 -6.74
CA THR A 437 -5.18 -30.08 -5.99
C THR A 437 -6.19 -30.73 -6.92
N ALA A 438 -6.89 -31.76 -6.44
CA ALA A 438 -7.90 -32.48 -7.22
C ALA A 438 -9.00 -31.55 -7.83
N PRO A 439 -9.51 -30.52 -7.13
CA PRO A 439 -10.44 -29.58 -7.73
C PRO A 439 -9.87 -28.75 -8.88
N MET A 440 -8.57 -28.39 -8.83
CA MET A 440 -7.89 -27.61 -9.89
C MET A 440 -7.44 -28.47 -11.07
N SER A 441 -7.07 -29.72 -10.83
CA SER A 441 -6.46 -30.63 -11.81
C SER A 441 -7.23 -30.75 -13.15
N PRO A 442 -8.58 -30.81 -13.21
CA PRO A 442 -9.33 -30.90 -14.46
C PRO A 442 -9.10 -29.69 -15.38
N TYR A 443 -8.84 -28.53 -14.82
CA TYR A 443 -8.65 -27.28 -15.54
C TYR A 443 -7.19 -27.02 -15.93
N ILE A 444 -6.22 -27.61 -15.24
CA ILE A 444 -4.79 -27.38 -15.53
C ILE A 444 -4.40 -28.14 -16.80
N ASP A 445 -3.93 -27.40 -17.79
CA ASP A 445 -3.31 -27.97 -19.00
C ASP A 445 -1.80 -28.14 -18.79
N GLN A 446 -1.13 -27.09 -18.33
CA GLN A 446 0.30 -27.09 -18.06
C GLN A 446 0.62 -26.03 -17.00
N ILE A 447 1.39 -26.41 -15.99
CA ILE A 447 2.05 -25.43 -15.12
C ILE A 447 3.27 -24.92 -15.90
N THR A 448 3.19 -23.67 -16.36
CA THR A 448 4.25 -23.08 -17.19
C THR A 448 5.47 -22.74 -16.36
N TYR A 449 5.27 -22.56 -15.06
CA TYR A 449 6.33 -22.36 -14.09
C TYR A 449 5.83 -22.70 -12.67
N PRO A 450 6.57 -23.48 -11.87
CA PRO A 450 7.87 -24.09 -12.17
C PRO A 450 7.76 -25.22 -13.21
N GLN A 451 8.83 -25.42 -13.99
CA GLN A 451 8.86 -26.40 -15.09
C GLN A 451 9.07 -27.84 -14.61
N ARG A 452 9.57 -28.04 -13.38
CA ARG A 452 9.84 -29.35 -12.77
C ARG A 452 8.94 -29.57 -11.58
N ASP A 453 8.73 -30.82 -11.21
CA ASP A 453 7.87 -31.22 -10.08
C ASP A 453 8.56 -31.09 -8.74
N THR A 454 9.87 -31.15 -8.71
CA THR A 454 10.69 -31.09 -7.49
C THR A 454 11.84 -30.11 -7.65
N TYR A 455 12.03 -29.31 -6.62
CA TYR A 455 13.13 -28.37 -6.46
C TYR A 455 13.71 -28.54 -5.06
N SER A 456 15.02 -28.42 -4.89
CA SER A 456 15.65 -28.19 -3.59
C SER A 456 15.31 -26.79 -3.08
N ASP A 457 15.55 -26.52 -1.81
CA ASP A 457 15.31 -25.21 -1.23
C ASP A 457 16.16 -24.12 -1.88
N ASP A 458 17.39 -24.43 -2.27
CA ASP A 458 18.27 -23.51 -3.00
C ASP A 458 17.72 -23.20 -4.40
N GLU A 459 17.20 -24.19 -5.12
CA GLU A 459 16.55 -23.98 -6.42
C GLU A 459 15.27 -23.12 -6.27
N TRP A 460 14.50 -23.29 -5.19
CA TRP A 460 13.36 -22.41 -4.89
C TRP A 460 13.82 -20.98 -4.63
N LEU A 461 14.93 -20.78 -3.95
CA LEU A 461 15.48 -19.43 -3.71
C LEU A 461 15.95 -18.79 -5.01
N ASP A 462 16.52 -19.55 -5.96
CA ASP A 462 16.86 -19.04 -7.28
C ASP A 462 15.61 -18.61 -8.06
N VAL A 463 14.53 -19.39 -7.97
CA VAL A 463 13.21 -19.01 -8.50
C VAL A 463 12.75 -17.68 -7.90
N ALA A 464 12.86 -17.51 -6.57
CA ALA A 464 12.48 -16.26 -5.92
C ALA A 464 13.35 -15.09 -6.39
N ARG A 465 14.66 -15.27 -6.51
CA ARG A 465 15.60 -14.25 -6.99
C ARG A 465 15.30 -13.80 -8.41
N GLU A 466 15.00 -14.75 -9.30
CA GLU A 466 14.77 -14.47 -10.73
C GLU A 466 13.37 -13.91 -11.01
N ARG A 467 12.34 -14.31 -10.26
CA ARG A 467 10.94 -14.05 -10.60
C ARG A 467 10.16 -13.27 -9.56
N GLY A 468 10.68 -13.17 -8.35
CA GLY A 468 10.04 -12.39 -7.29
C GLY A 468 9.93 -10.91 -7.64
N THR A 469 8.87 -10.28 -7.19
CA THR A 469 8.61 -8.86 -7.41
C THR A 469 8.00 -8.23 -6.17
N SER A 470 8.02 -6.91 -6.10
CA SER A 470 7.31 -6.15 -5.08
C SER A 470 5.79 -6.35 -5.19
N THR A 471 5.11 -6.39 -4.06
CA THR A 471 3.66 -6.19 -3.99
C THR A 471 3.29 -4.71 -3.78
N PHE A 472 4.29 -3.82 -3.81
CA PHE A 472 4.17 -2.38 -3.71
C PHE A 472 3.73 -1.87 -2.32
N HIS A 473 4.11 -2.59 -1.26
CA HIS A 473 3.76 -2.29 0.12
C HIS A 473 4.90 -1.63 0.91
N LEU A 474 5.73 -0.79 0.26
CA LEU A 474 6.85 -0.09 0.91
C LEU A 474 6.39 0.72 2.13
N MET A 475 7.10 0.54 3.27
CA MET A 475 6.78 1.21 4.53
C MET A 475 8.03 1.39 5.42
N GLY A 476 7.88 2.10 6.53
CA GLY A 476 8.82 2.06 7.67
C GLY A 476 9.95 3.08 7.67
N THR A 477 10.10 3.88 6.63
CA THR A 477 11.25 4.76 6.37
C THR A 477 11.33 6.06 7.21
N CYS A 478 10.32 6.32 8.05
CA CYS A 478 10.28 7.35 9.09
C CYS A 478 9.63 6.77 10.34
N ARG A 479 10.07 5.56 10.75
CA ARG A 479 9.35 4.74 11.73
C ARG A 479 9.13 5.43 13.07
N MET A 480 7.97 5.17 13.67
CA MET A 480 7.71 5.57 15.05
C MET A 480 8.41 4.63 16.04
N GLY A 481 8.74 5.17 17.20
CA GLY A 481 9.34 4.40 18.28
C GLY A 481 9.44 5.20 19.58
N PRO A 482 9.76 4.53 20.71
CA PRO A 482 9.93 5.16 22.00
C PRO A 482 11.17 6.08 22.03
N GLU A 483 11.27 6.91 23.07
CA GLU A 483 12.40 7.83 23.24
C GLU A 483 13.75 7.09 23.37
N SER A 484 13.73 5.88 23.91
CA SER A 484 14.91 5.02 24.05
C SER A 484 15.44 4.47 22.72
N ASP A 485 14.70 4.61 21.61
CA ASP A 485 15.14 4.15 20.30
C ASP A 485 15.79 5.29 19.51
N PRO A 486 17.13 5.30 19.36
CA PRO A 486 17.85 6.39 18.70
C PRO A 486 17.58 6.46 17.18
N THR A 487 16.97 5.44 16.60
CA THR A 487 16.64 5.37 15.17
C THR A 487 15.15 5.64 14.91
N ALA A 488 14.36 5.94 15.93
CA ALA A 488 12.98 6.39 15.74
C ALA A 488 12.95 7.82 15.17
N VAL A 489 12.21 8.00 14.09
CA VAL A 489 12.05 9.30 13.42
C VAL A 489 10.93 10.10 14.03
N VAL A 490 9.83 9.45 14.40
CA VAL A 490 8.69 10.09 15.05
C VAL A 490 8.35 9.40 16.37
N ASP A 491 7.69 10.14 17.26
CA ASP A 491 7.14 9.61 18.50
C ASP A 491 5.74 8.96 18.28
N ASP A 492 5.12 8.47 19.36
CA ASP A 492 3.77 7.88 19.32
C ASP A 492 2.64 8.90 19.00
N GLN A 493 2.97 10.21 19.01
CA GLN A 493 2.10 11.29 18.53
C GLN A 493 2.43 11.70 17.09
N LEU A 494 3.31 10.96 16.40
CA LEU A 494 3.80 11.17 15.03
C LEU A 494 4.56 12.49 14.82
N ARG A 495 5.05 13.14 15.86
CA ARG A 495 5.90 14.34 15.82
C ARG A 495 7.33 13.94 15.45
N VAL A 496 7.94 14.67 14.53
CA VAL A 496 9.35 14.46 14.18
C VAL A 496 10.23 14.84 15.37
N ARG A 497 11.05 13.89 15.83
CA ARG A 497 11.89 14.06 17.01
C ARG A 497 12.85 15.22 16.87
N GLY A 498 12.95 16.04 17.93
CA GLY A 498 13.84 17.19 18.03
C GLY A 498 13.46 18.40 17.17
N LEU A 499 12.30 18.36 16.49
CA LEU A 499 11.74 19.46 15.74
C LEU A 499 10.32 19.78 16.22
N GLU A 500 9.93 21.05 16.11
CA GLU A 500 8.60 21.55 16.43
C GLU A 500 7.79 21.81 15.17
N GLY A 501 6.45 21.71 15.26
CA GLY A 501 5.54 22.03 14.17
C GLY A 501 5.66 21.11 12.96
N LEU A 502 6.18 19.88 13.12
CA LEU A 502 6.38 18.92 12.05
C LEU A 502 5.93 17.51 12.46
N ARG A 503 5.09 16.88 11.62
CA ARG A 503 4.71 15.47 11.74
C ARG A 503 4.92 14.71 10.44
N VAL A 504 5.03 13.40 10.55
CA VAL A 504 4.92 12.47 9.42
C VAL A 504 3.71 11.58 9.65
N VAL A 505 2.82 11.52 8.65
CA VAL A 505 1.56 10.77 8.73
C VAL A 505 1.34 10.04 7.41
N ASP A 506 1.98 8.90 7.24
CA ASP A 506 1.81 7.99 6.09
C ASP A 506 2.42 6.61 6.39
N ALA A 507 2.60 5.74 5.39
CA ALA A 507 3.15 4.41 5.59
C ALA A 507 4.60 4.42 6.13
N SER A 508 5.33 5.51 6.03
CA SER A 508 6.71 5.58 6.52
C SER A 508 6.84 5.48 8.03
N ILE A 509 5.76 5.81 8.78
CA ILE A 509 5.81 5.78 10.26
C ILE A 509 5.73 4.36 10.86
N MET A 510 5.30 3.38 10.08
CA MET A 510 5.04 2.03 10.56
C MET A 510 6.35 1.37 11.02
N PRO A 511 6.45 0.86 12.27
CA PRO A 511 7.71 0.32 12.79
C PRO A 511 8.05 -1.07 12.25
N THR A 512 7.03 -1.90 12.01
CA THR A 512 7.15 -3.26 11.45
C THR A 512 6.09 -3.49 10.39
N MET A 513 6.36 -4.44 9.47
CA MET A 513 5.43 -4.79 8.41
C MET A 513 4.13 -5.37 8.99
N LEU A 514 3.02 -5.00 8.37
CA LEU A 514 1.69 -5.50 8.66
C LEU A 514 1.33 -6.68 7.75
N SER A 515 0.54 -7.60 8.26
CA SER A 515 -0.06 -8.71 7.49
C SER A 515 -1.18 -8.19 6.56
N ALA A 516 -0.90 -7.12 5.81
CA ALA A 516 -1.91 -6.36 5.06
C ALA A 516 -1.39 -5.70 3.79
N ASN A 517 -2.34 -5.39 2.89
CA ASN A 517 -2.16 -4.36 1.87
C ASN A 517 -2.33 -2.99 2.55
N LEU A 518 -1.31 -2.18 2.58
CA LEU A 518 -1.17 -1.05 3.51
C LEU A 518 -2.22 0.08 3.38
N ASN A 519 -3.00 0.14 2.30
CA ASN A 519 -3.86 1.29 2.02
C ASN A 519 -4.91 1.57 3.11
N ALA A 520 -5.59 0.53 3.60
CA ALA A 520 -6.56 0.66 4.71
C ALA A 520 -5.88 1.12 5.99
N CYS A 521 -4.70 0.55 6.29
CA CYS A 521 -3.91 0.88 7.48
C CYS A 521 -3.42 2.33 7.45
N VAL A 522 -2.98 2.82 6.29
CA VAL A 522 -2.56 4.23 6.12
C VAL A 522 -3.73 5.18 6.34
N MET A 523 -4.92 4.85 5.87
CA MET A 523 -6.10 5.70 6.11
C MET A 523 -6.49 5.71 7.59
N MET A 524 -6.42 4.56 8.27
CA MET A 524 -6.63 4.46 9.71
C MET A 524 -5.60 5.30 10.49
N VAL A 525 -4.32 5.20 10.14
CA VAL A 525 -3.25 6.02 10.73
C VAL A 525 -3.57 7.51 10.59
N ALA A 526 -3.96 7.94 9.40
CA ALA A 526 -4.28 9.34 9.13
C ALA A 526 -5.54 9.82 9.87
N ASP A 527 -6.53 8.96 9.99
CA ASP A 527 -7.76 9.26 10.71
C ASP A 527 -7.49 9.42 12.22
N LYS A 528 -6.71 8.51 12.83
CA LYS A 528 -6.24 8.62 14.21
C LYS A 528 -5.35 9.84 14.43
N ALA A 529 -4.40 10.07 13.52
CA ALA A 529 -3.51 11.22 13.57
C ALA A 529 -4.28 12.55 13.54
N SER A 530 -5.40 12.63 12.84
CA SER A 530 -6.20 13.86 12.80
C SER A 530 -6.79 14.22 14.17
N ASP A 531 -7.24 13.24 14.94
CA ASP A 531 -7.70 13.49 16.32
C ASP A 531 -6.53 13.93 17.22
N ILE A 532 -5.37 13.28 17.09
CA ILE A 532 -4.15 13.65 17.82
C ILE A 532 -3.73 15.10 17.50
N ILE A 533 -3.72 15.49 16.23
CA ILE A 533 -3.34 16.84 15.77
C ILE A 533 -4.32 17.90 16.30
N LEU A 534 -5.60 17.58 16.30
CA LEU A 534 -6.66 18.49 16.79
C LEU A 534 -6.79 18.50 18.31
N GLY A 535 -6.02 17.68 19.05
CA GLY A 535 -6.12 17.54 20.50
C GLY A 535 -7.45 16.95 20.95
N LYS A 536 -8.15 16.21 20.08
CA LYS A 536 -9.39 15.50 20.43
C LYS A 536 -9.07 14.28 21.31
N PRO A 537 -9.98 13.89 22.20
CA PRO A 537 -9.87 12.63 22.92
C PRO A 537 -9.75 11.46 21.93
N ALA A 538 -8.94 10.45 22.27
CA ALA A 538 -8.92 9.20 21.51
C ALA A 538 -10.31 8.54 21.54
N LEU A 539 -10.66 7.84 20.46
CA LEU A 539 -11.85 7.00 20.45
C LEU A 539 -11.72 5.90 21.51
N GLU A 540 -12.83 5.53 22.13
CA GLU A 540 -12.85 4.44 23.12
C GLU A 540 -12.32 3.14 22.51
N PRO A 541 -11.32 2.50 23.14
CA PRO A 541 -10.77 1.24 22.67
C PRO A 541 -11.83 0.14 22.60
N ILE A 542 -11.81 -0.65 21.54
CA ILE A 542 -12.66 -1.85 21.42
C ILE A 542 -11.88 -3.05 21.92
N VAL A 543 -12.15 -3.45 23.17
CA VAL A 543 -11.54 -4.64 23.79
C VAL A 543 -12.27 -5.88 23.27
N LEU A 544 -11.54 -6.74 22.58
CA LEU A 544 -12.07 -7.99 22.06
C LEU A 544 -12.07 -9.07 23.15
N PRO A 545 -13.04 -9.99 23.17
CA PRO A 545 -12.98 -11.16 24.03
C PRO A 545 -11.73 -11.98 23.67
N ARG A 546 -11.07 -12.51 24.69
CA ARG A 546 -9.89 -13.35 24.54
C ARG A 546 -10.28 -14.77 24.16
#